data_538c3e6701ae7f16e28bd397d8913a7d
#
_entry.id   538c3e6701ae7f16e28bd397d8913a7d
#
_cell.length_a   1.000
_cell.length_b   1.000
_cell.length_c   1.000
_cell.angle_alpha   90.00
_cell.angle_beta   90.00
_cell.angle_gamma   90.00
#
_symmetry.space_group_name_H-M   'P 1'
#
loop_
_entity.id
_entity.type
_entity.pdbx_description
1 polymer ?
#
loop_
_entity_poly.entity_id
_entity_poly.type
_entity_poly.pdbx_seq_one_letter_code
_entity_poly.pdbx_strand_id
1 'polypeptide(L)'
;MEIIYVYTRKRSEFGRPCNFSDWPAKVTADIPPDPSLASGFVLRSPVDSYVQHTSDMSEHEVNTERVEVESRGVNHVEGGWPKDINPQEVEQTIRFRKKVEKDENYINTVTHLGALMEHCVKQNNAINIYEEYFGEEEMAEVEDEPPSAKTINVIRDPNVSKRTATRLSWHPDTSKKLAVAYSSLEFQQNVKDMSFDSYIWDLENPNKPELVLKPSSPLVSLEYNPKDSHVLLGGCYNGQMAYWDTRKGGLPVEVSSVEVSHRDPVYGAVWLQSKTGTECFSASTDGQVLWWDTRKLSEPTEALVLDITRKGLLENALGAVTLEFEPTMPTKFMVGTEQGIVIACNRKAKTPPEKITSTYSGHHGPVYALGRNPFCPKVFLTVGDWTARIWSEETKESSIMWTKYHLSYLTDGCWSTVRPAVFFTTRSDGTLDVWDFLFKQNNPSLSLKVCDEPLSSLRLQDNGCVVGCGSKLGTVTLLEISSGLCSLQRNEKTLATAMFERETKREKILEARHREMRLKERARSEGQETEERPEESPLEVLERVRREFFEVIEAELQRKARAETQHPPSAFQVEDGAGEEAAAPGAESQLPKDGEEEEEDAA
;
A
#
# COMPACT_ATOMS: atom_id res chain seq x y z
N MET A 1 -0.37 -1.80 -22.85
CA MET A 1 0.68 -1.20 -23.71
C MET A 1 1.95 -1.89 -23.27
N GLU A 2 2.41 -2.87 -24.06
CA GLU A 2 3.68 -3.55 -23.79
C GLU A 2 4.80 -2.57 -24.01
N ILE A 3 5.65 -2.40 -23.01
CA ILE A 3 6.87 -1.60 -23.15
C ILE A 3 7.90 -2.52 -23.81
N ILE A 4 8.07 -2.33 -25.12
CA ILE A 4 9.15 -3.01 -25.83
C ILE A 4 10.42 -2.20 -25.55
N TYR A 5 11.36 -2.79 -24.81
CA TYR A 5 12.68 -2.19 -24.58
C TYR A 5 13.46 -2.30 -25.87
N VAL A 6 13.71 -1.18 -26.52
CA VAL A 6 14.50 -1.09 -27.76
C VAL A 6 16.01 -1.14 -27.48
N TYR A 7 16.39 -0.88 -26.23
CA TYR A 7 17.80 -0.83 -25.82
C TYR A 7 18.00 -1.50 -24.46
N THR A 8 18.91 -2.45 -24.39
CA THR A 8 19.31 -3.13 -23.15
C THR A 8 20.82 -2.93 -22.95
N ARG A 9 21.24 -2.69 -21.72
CA ARG A 9 22.65 -2.54 -21.36
C ARG A 9 22.99 -3.51 -20.24
N LYS A 10 24.06 -4.27 -20.43
CA LYS A 10 24.52 -5.23 -19.42
C LYS A 10 25.02 -4.51 -18.16
N ARG A 11 24.75 -5.09 -17.01
CA ARG A 11 25.16 -4.55 -15.71
C ARG A 11 26.68 -4.32 -15.61
N SER A 12 27.48 -5.19 -16.25
CA SER A 12 28.96 -5.05 -16.36
C SER A 12 29.41 -3.80 -17.09
N GLU A 13 28.54 -3.17 -17.85
CA GLU A 13 28.84 -1.96 -18.64
C GLU A 13 28.46 -0.66 -17.92
N PHE A 14 27.87 -0.75 -16.72
CA PHE A 14 27.55 0.41 -15.91
C PHE A 14 28.80 1.16 -15.48
N GLY A 15 28.72 2.49 -15.54
CA GLY A 15 29.87 3.37 -15.29
C GLY A 15 30.69 3.74 -16.54
N ARG A 16 30.41 3.15 -17.68
CA ARG A 16 30.95 3.59 -18.96
C ARG A 16 30.08 4.69 -19.56
N PRO A 17 30.69 5.72 -20.19
CA PRO A 17 29.89 6.76 -20.86
C PRO A 17 29.01 6.14 -21.94
N CYS A 18 27.70 6.36 -21.86
CA CYS A 18 26.80 6.00 -22.93
C CYS A 18 26.89 7.05 -24.05
N ASN A 19 27.21 6.61 -25.24
CA ASN A 19 27.09 7.44 -26.42
C ASN A 19 25.67 7.35 -26.94
N PHE A 20 24.79 8.28 -26.51
CA PHE A 20 23.47 8.44 -27.09
C PHE A 20 23.56 9.42 -28.24
N SER A 21 23.66 8.90 -29.46
CA SER A 21 23.77 9.74 -30.64
C SER A 21 22.46 9.95 -31.39
N ASP A 22 21.40 9.22 -31.04
CA ASP A 22 20.24 9.08 -31.91
C ASP A 22 19.10 10.08 -31.62
N TRP A 23 19.26 10.92 -30.60
CA TRP A 23 18.28 11.98 -30.31
C TRP A 23 18.92 13.35 -30.43
N PRO A 24 18.33 14.28 -31.17
CA PRO A 24 18.82 15.65 -31.19
C PRO A 24 18.77 16.21 -29.77
N ALA A 25 19.89 16.75 -29.32
CA ALA A 25 19.95 17.44 -28.05
C ALA A 25 18.91 18.54 -28.04
N LYS A 26 17.91 18.41 -27.15
CA LYS A 26 16.93 19.48 -26.95
C LYS A 26 17.66 20.60 -26.21
N VAL A 27 17.95 21.69 -26.91
CA VAL A 27 18.50 22.88 -26.29
C VAL A 27 17.44 23.41 -25.31
N THR A 28 17.67 23.21 -24.01
CA THR A 28 16.77 23.70 -22.96
C THR A 28 17.08 25.13 -22.53
N ALA A 29 18.31 25.58 -22.77
CA ALA A 29 18.73 26.96 -22.57
C ALA A 29 19.80 27.33 -23.60
N ASP A 30 19.53 28.30 -24.46
CA ASP A 30 20.48 28.90 -25.34
C ASP A 30 20.95 30.21 -24.66
N ILE A 31 22.21 30.25 -24.27
CA ILE A 31 22.84 31.45 -23.72
C ILE A 31 23.74 32.02 -24.82
N PRO A 32 23.26 32.95 -25.64
CA PRO A 32 24.09 33.57 -26.64
C PRO A 32 25.18 34.37 -25.98
N PRO A 33 26.40 34.39 -26.57
CA PRO A 33 27.49 35.25 -26.07
C PRO A 33 27.10 36.72 -26.19
N ASP A 34 27.24 37.45 -25.11
CA ASP A 34 26.99 38.91 -25.10
C ASP A 34 28.24 39.63 -25.64
N PRO A 35 28.17 40.19 -26.85
CA PRO A 35 29.30 40.88 -27.45
C PRO A 35 29.71 42.15 -26.70
N SER A 36 28.83 42.72 -25.87
CA SER A 36 29.15 43.90 -25.07
C SER A 36 30.19 43.60 -23.98
N LEU A 37 30.16 42.38 -23.45
CA LEU A 37 31.08 41.94 -22.39
C LEU A 37 32.46 41.52 -22.95
N ALA A 38 32.55 41.16 -24.21
CA ALA A 38 33.81 40.71 -24.84
C ALA A 38 34.94 41.75 -24.76
N SER A 39 34.60 43.04 -24.79
CA SER A 39 35.57 44.11 -24.64
C SER A 39 36.13 44.28 -23.23
N GLY A 40 35.42 43.78 -22.21
CA GLY A 40 35.79 43.89 -20.79
C GLY A 40 36.71 42.78 -20.27
N PHE A 41 36.89 41.67 -21.04
CA PHE A 41 37.63 40.51 -20.59
C PHE A 41 38.86 40.22 -21.47
N VAL A 42 39.92 39.71 -20.85
CA VAL A 42 41.14 39.26 -21.52
C VAL A 42 41.23 37.75 -21.41
N LEU A 43 41.36 37.09 -22.54
CA LEU A 43 41.59 35.65 -22.60
C LEU A 43 42.97 35.32 -22.02
N ARG A 44 43.03 34.41 -21.05
CA ARG A 44 44.25 34.07 -20.32
C ARG A 44 45.20 33.20 -21.11
N SER A 45 44.69 32.28 -21.88
CA SER A 45 45.47 31.37 -22.73
C SER A 45 44.54 30.87 -23.85
N PRO A 46 44.51 31.50 -25.01
CA PRO A 46 43.76 30.97 -26.14
C PRO A 46 44.46 29.69 -26.63
N VAL A 47 43.95 28.55 -26.27
CA VAL A 47 44.37 27.26 -26.83
C VAL A 47 43.23 26.79 -27.71
N ASP A 48 43.44 26.73 -28.98
CA ASP A 48 42.55 26.05 -29.89
C ASP A 48 42.62 24.54 -29.63
N SER A 49 41.71 24.04 -28.81
CA SER A 49 41.61 22.61 -28.59
C SER A 49 40.54 22.02 -29.51
N TYR A 50 40.99 21.20 -30.43
CA TYR A 50 40.10 20.40 -31.25
C TYR A 50 39.68 19.20 -30.42
N VAL A 51 38.46 19.16 -30.00
CA VAL A 51 37.88 17.94 -29.45
C VAL A 51 37.25 17.18 -30.61
N GLN A 52 38.01 16.28 -31.18
CA GLN A 52 37.48 15.35 -32.15
C GLN A 52 36.71 14.28 -31.38
N HIS A 53 35.42 14.42 -31.34
CA HIS A 53 34.53 13.38 -30.83
C HIS A 53 34.40 12.31 -31.92
N THR A 54 35.19 11.26 -31.81
CA THR A 54 34.93 10.04 -32.55
C THR A 54 33.81 9.32 -31.78
N SER A 55 32.57 9.46 -32.22
CA SER A 55 31.52 8.59 -31.79
C SER A 55 31.81 7.18 -32.32
N ASP A 56 32.12 6.24 -31.44
CA ASP A 56 32.00 4.83 -31.78
C ASP A 56 30.50 4.59 -32.04
N MET A 57 30.08 4.71 -33.28
CA MET A 57 28.72 4.41 -33.68
C MET A 57 28.58 2.89 -33.74
N SER A 58 27.73 2.34 -32.90
CA SER A 58 27.21 0.99 -33.14
C SER A 58 26.19 1.08 -34.28
N GLU A 59 26.40 0.34 -35.33
CA GLU A 59 25.42 0.22 -36.41
C GLU A 59 24.22 -0.56 -35.88
N HIS A 60 23.20 0.14 -35.45
CA HIS A 60 21.88 -0.45 -35.29
C HIS A 60 21.01 0.01 -36.46
N GLU A 61 20.56 -0.94 -37.26
CA GLU A 61 19.51 -0.69 -38.25
C GLU A 61 18.19 -0.41 -37.54
N VAL A 62 18.01 0.80 -37.09
CA VAL A 62 16.71 1.33 -36.71
C VAL A 62 16.25 2.21 -37.86
N ASN A 63 15.08 1.91 -38.44
CA ASN A 63 14.41 2.78 -39.38
C ASN A 63 13.96 4.07 -38.69
N THR A 64 14.92 4.93 -38.40
CA THR A 64 14.71 6.30 -37.96
C THR A 64 15.12 7.24 -39.07
N GLU A 65 14.28 8.24 -39.32
CA GLU A 65 14.67 9.34 -40.21
C GLU A 65 16.04 9.89 -39.78
N ARG A 66 16.96 10.03 -40.72
CA ARG A 66 18.26 10.64 -40.46
C ARG A 66 18.04 12.04 -39.92
N VAL A 67 18.37 12.23 -38.68
CA VAL A 67 18.47 13.58 -38.10
C VAL A 67 19.82 14.14 -38.52
N GLU A 68 19.83 15.26 -39.23
CA GLU A 68 21.04 15.99 -39.52
C GLU A 68 21.60 16.54 -38.21
N VAL A 69 22.75 16.05 -37.82
CA VAL A 69 23.46 16.50 -36.60
C VAL A 69 24.51 17.53 -37.01
N GLU A 70 24.29 18.78 -36.65
CA GLU A 70 25.33 19.80 -36.70
C GLU A 70 26.27 19.65 -35.50
N SER A 71 27.53 19.37 -35.78
CA SER A 71 28.58 19.44 -34.75
C SER A 71 28.97 20.89 -34.53
N ARG A 72 28.53 21.49 -33.44
CA ARG A 72 29.02 22.79 -32.97
C ARG A 72 30.23 22.55 -32.06
N GLY A 73 31.40 23.00 -32.51
CA GLY A 73 32.55 23.07 -31.62
C GLY A 73 32.30 24.11 -30.52
N VAL A 74 32.30 23.69 -29.28
CA VAL A 74 32.32 24.62 -28.13
C VAL A 74 33.79 24.90 -27.82
N ASN A 75 34.27 26.07 -28.17
CA ASN A 75 35.56 26.54 -27.68
C ASN A 75 35.46 26.81 -26.19
N HIS A 76 35.87 25.86 -25.37
CA HIS A 76 36.10 26.08 -23.96
C HIS A 76 37.39 26.88 -23.81
N VAL A 77 37.22 28.17 -23.78
CA VAL A 77 38.28 29.05 -23.31
C VAL A 77 38.12 29.18 -21.79
N GLU A 78 39.17 28.96 -21.01
CA GLU A 78 39.17 29.33 -19.61
C GLU A 78 38.66 30.77 -19.47
N GLY A 79 37.63 30.99 -18.63
CA GLY A 79 36.97 32.28 -18.52
C GLY A 79 37.99 33.41 -18.31
N GLY A 80 37.85 34.42 -19.17
CA GLY A 80 38.72 35.60 -19.09
C GLY A 80 38.52 36.33 -17.77
N TRP A 81 39.59 37.00 -17.34
CA TRP A 81 39.53 37.92 -16.21
C TRP A 81 39.23 39.35 -16.72
N PRO A 82 38.54 40.18 -15.91
CA PRO A 82 38.41 41.59 -16.23
C PRO A 82 39.77 42.27 -16.44
N LYS A 83 39.85 43.24 -17.34
CA LYS A 83 41.12 43.91 -17.71
C LYS A 83 41.81 44.61 -16.54
N ASP A 84 41.05 45.01 -15.55
CA ASP A 84 41.51 45.72 -14.35
C ASP A 84 41.99 44.79 -13.23
N ILE A 85 41.90 43.46 -13.43
CA ILE A 85 42.31 42.48 -12.42
C ILE A 85 43.47 41.64 -12.94
N ASN A 86 44.59 41.69 -12.23
CA ASN A 86 45.73 40.83 -12.52
C ASN A 86 45.50 39.43 -11.93
N PRO A 87 45.29 38.38 -12.78
CA PRO A 87 45.02 37.02 -12.33
C PRO A 87 46.19 36.37 -11.57
N GLN A 88 47.41 36.94 -11.64
CA GLN A 88 48.59 36.43 -10.91
C GLN A 88 48.64 36.95 -9.47
N GLU A 89 47.91 38.03 -9.17
CA GLU A 89 47.84 38.58 -7.81
C GLU A 89 46.70 37.98 -7.02
N VAL A 90 47.01 37.11 -6.06
CA VAL A 90 46.06 36.37 -5.27
C VAL A 90 45.09 37.28 -4.49
N GLU A 91 45.57 38.43 -3.99
CA GLU A 91 44.69 39.35 -3.25
C GLU A 91 43.64 40.01 -4.15
N GLN A 92 43.99 40.40 -5.36
CA GLN A 92 43.04 40.99 -6.31
C GLN A 92 41.99 39.99 -6.76
N THR A 93 42.41 38.75 -7.03
CA THR A 93 41.48 37.67 -7.42
C THR A 93 40.53 37.30 -6.30
N ILE A 94 40.97 37.26 -5.04
CA ILE A 94 40.11 37.00 -3.88
C ILE A 94 39.11 38.15 -3.68
N ARG A 95 39.52 39.40 -3.81
CA ARG A 95 38.61 40.56 -3.68
C ARG A 95 37.58 40.56 -4.80
N PHE A 96 37.97 40.24 -6.02
CA PHE A 96 37.03 40.13 -7.15
C PHE A 96 36.03 39.00 -6.94
N ARG A 97 36.48 37.81 -6.58
CA ARG A 97 35.56 36.68 -6.26
C ARG A 97 34.55 37.07 -5.19
N LYS A 98 34.96 37.64 -4.08
CA LYS A 98 34.08 38.12 -3.02
C LYS A 98 33.08 39.19 -3.47
N LYS A 99 33.44 40.00 -4.46
CA LYS A 99 32.54 41.02 -5.05
C LYS A 99 31.48 40.32 -5.92
N VAL A 100 31.88 39.39 -6.78
CA VAL A 100 30.98 38.66 -7.67
C VAL A 100 30.06 37.74 -6.89
N GLU A 101 30.55 37.08 -5.83
CA GLU A 101 29.74 36.21 -4.96
C GLU A 101 28.60 36.97 -4.25
N LYS A 102 28.73 38.30 -4.11
CA LYS A 102 27.73 39.19 -3.51
C LYS A 102 26.83 39.86 -4.54
N ASP A 103 27.14 39.71 -5.83
CA ASP A 103 26.33 40.28 -6.89
C ASP A 103 24.99 39.52 -7.01
N GLU A 104 23.92 40.28 -6.97
CA GLU A 104 22.54 39.73 -7.00
C GLU A 104 22.26 38.98 -8.32
N ASN A 105 22.76 39.50 -9.46
CA ASN A 105 22.62 38.83 -10.74
C ASN A 105 23.37 37.49 -10.77
N TYR A 106 24.58 37.45 -10.22
CA TYR A 106 25.36 36.23 -10.12
C TYR A 106 24.62 35.19 -9.23
N ILE A 107 24.16 35.60 -8.05
CA ILE A 107 23.43 34.73 -7.13
C ILE A 107 22.17 34.15 -7.79
N ASN A 108 21.37 35.00 -8.45
CA ASN A 108 20.15 34.58 -9.11
C ASN A 108 20.43 33.60 -10.27
N THR A 109 21.47 33.88 -11.08
CA THR A 109 21.85 33.01 -12.18
C THR A 109 22.35 31.65 -11.68
N VAL A 110 23.22 31.65 -10.67
CA VAL A 110 23.76 30.41 -10.08
C VAL A 110 22.64 29.61 -9.42
N THR A 111 21.70 30.27 -8.73
CA THR A 111 20.56 29.60 -8.12
C THR A 111 19.66 28.96 -9.17
N HIS A 112 19.36 29.67 -10.24
CA HIS A 112 18.54 29.15 -11.34
C HIS A 112 19.21 27.98 -12.06
N LEU A 113 20.47 28.13 -12.43
CA LEU A 113 21.25 27.05 -13.08
C LEU A 113 21.44 25.85 -12.14
N GLY A 114 21.69 26.14 -10.86
CA GLY A 114 21.82 25.12 -9.82
C GLY A 114 20.55 24.31 -9.62
N ALA A 115 19.39 24.95 -9.64
CA ALA A 115 18.10 24.28 -9.54
C ALA A 115 17.83 23.36 -10.74
N LEU A 116 18.16 23.84 -11.95
CA LEU A 116 18.02 23.04 -13.17
C LEU A 116 18.97 21.83 -13.14
N MET A 117 20.22 22.06 -12.73
CA MET A 117 21.24 21.01 -12.64
C MET A 117 20.91 19.98 -11.56
N GLU A 118 20.41 20.44 -10.41
CA GLU A 118 19.93 19.58 -9.34
C GLU A 118 18.78 18.68 -9.82
N HIS A 119 17.85 19.24 -10.59
CA HIS A 119 16.75 18.48 -11.18
C HIS A 119 17.26 17.39 -12.12
N CYS A 120 18.18 17.72 -13.02
CA CYS A 120 18.79 16.75 -13.95
C CYS A 120 19.58 15.65 -13.21
N VAL A 121 20.38 16.04 -12.21
CA VAL A 121 21.15 15.09 -11.39
C VAL A 121 20.22 14.17 -10.59
N LYS A 122 19.14 14.71 -10.02
CA LYS A 122 18.15 13.89 -9.32
C LYS A 122 17.45 12.92 -10.26
N GLN A 123 17.12 13.32 -11.48
CA GLN A 123 16.56 12.40 -12.48
C GLN A 123 17.53 11.28 -12.83
N ASN A 124 18.81 11.61 -13.07
CA ASN A 124 19.81 10.61 -13.39
C ASN A 124 20.13 9.66 -12.24
N ASN A 125 20.04 10.12 -11.01
CA ASN A 125 20.36 9.32 -9.82
C ASN A 125 19.14 8.58 -9.23
N ALA A 126 17.91 8.93 -9.64
CA ALA A 126 16.70 8.36 -9.05
C ALA A 126 16.49 6.90 -9.46
N ILE A 127 16.68 6.59 -10.74
CA ILE A 127 16.53 5.24 -11.28
C ILE A 127 17.49 5.14 -12.47
N ASN A 128 18.35 4.14 -12.45
CA ASN A 128 19.10 3.82 -13.65
C ASN A 128 18.20 2.97 -14.55
N ILE A 129 17.49 3.62 -15.47
CA ILE A 129 16.56 2.95 -16.40
C ILE A 129 17.27 2.00 -17.39
N TYR A 130 18.59 2.07 -17.45
CA TYR A 130 19.43 1.19 -18.29
C TYR A 130 20.06 0.05 -17.51
N GLU A 131 19.76 -0.05 -16.21
CA GLU A 131 20.23 -1.16 -15.41
C GLU A 131 19.46 -2.43 -15.77
N GLU A 132 20.16 -3.37 -16.39
CA GLU A 132 19.64 -4.70 -16.61
C GLU A 132 19.79 -5.49 -15.31
N TYR A 133 18.71 -5.62 -14.55
CA TYR A 133 18.73 -6.28 -13.24
C TYR A 133 19.04 -7.78 -13.33
N PHE A 134 18.86 -8.41 -14.48
CA PHE A 134 18.96 -9.85 -14.69
C PHE A 134 19.97 -10.27 -15.77
N GLY A 135 20.84 -9.37 -16.25
CA GLY A 135 21.64 -9.54 -17.46
C GLY A 135 22.91 -10.40 -17.35
N GLU A 136 23.35 -10.85 -16.17
CA GLU A 136 24.55 -11.66 -16.02
C GLU A 136 24.26 -13.16 -15.82
N GLU A 137 23.02 -13.53 -15.75
CA GLU A 137 22.64 -14.92 -15.63
C GLU A 137 22.28 -15.42 -17.03
N GLU A 138 22.97 -16.45 -17.49
CA GLU A 138 22.42 -17.31 -18.53
C GLU A 138 20.96 -17.56 -18.13
N MET A 139 20.04 -16.86 -18.77
CA MET A 139 18.63 -17.17 -18.65
C MET A 139 18.54 -18.64 -19.06
N ALA A 140 18.52 -19.55 -18.08
CA ALA A 140 17.81 -20.78 -18.30
C ALA A 140 16.51 -20.31 -18.94
N GLU A 141 16.23 -20.76 -20.15
CA GLU A 141 15.02 -20.43 -20.89
C GLU A 141 13.86 -20.68 -19.93
N VAL A 142 13.54 -19.65 -19.12
CA VAL A 142 12.30 -19.61 -18.38
C VAL A 142 11.32 -19.39 -19.49
N GLU A 143 10.61 -20.46 -19.85
CA GLU A 143 9.44 -20.33 -20.69
C GLU A 143 8.64 -19.19 -20.08
N ASP A 144 8.57 -18.06 -20.76
CA ASP A 144 7.84 -16.86 -20.36
C ASP A 144 6.34 -17.18 -20.47
N GLU A 145 5.88 -18.11 -19.65
CA GLU A 145 4.45 -18.35 -19.50
C GLU A 145 3.83 -17.11 -18.86
N PRO A 146 2.85 -16.50 -19.51
CA PRO A 146 2.16 -15.35 -18.92
C PRO A 146 1.57 -15.76 -17.57
N PRO A 147 1.54 -14.83 -16.59
CA PRO A 147 0.95 -15.10 -15.28
C PRO A 147 -0.47 -15.64 -15.45
N SER A 148 -0.70 -16.85 -15.02
CA SER A 148 -1.98 -17.53 -15.15
C SER A 148 -2.29 -18.37 -13.91
N ALA A 149 -3.56 -18.68 -13.73
CA ALA A 149 -3.99 -19.63 -12.72
C ALA A 149 -5.10 -20.50 -13.30
N LYS A 150 -5.02 -21.80 -12.99
CA LYS A 150 -5.95 -22.81 -13.49
C LYS A 150 -6.72 -23.42 -12.34
N THR A 151 -8.04 -23.57 -12.49
CA THR A 151 -8.86 -24.28 -11.51
C THR A 151 -8.56 -25.78 -11.57
N ILE A 152 -8.10 -26.34 -10.45
CA ILE A 152 -7.86 -27.78 -10.29
C ILE A 152 -9.14 -28.45 -9.84
N ASN A 153 -9.77 -27.90 -8.80
CA ASN A 153 -10.87 -28.54 -8.11
C ASN A 153 -11.83 -27.51 -7.48
N VAL A 154 -13.08 -27.92 -7.30
CA VAL A 154 -14.11 -27.13 -6.64
C VAL A 154 -14.83 -28.00 -5.62
N ILE A 155 -14.68 -27.66 -4.36
CA ILE A 155 -15.31 -28.32 -3.22
C ILE A 155 -16.55 -27.53 -2.83
N ARG A 156 -17.65 -28.19 -2.55
CA ARG A 156 -18.92 -27.54 -2.17
C ARG A 156 -19.43 -28.06 -0.84
N ASP A 157 -19.94 -27.16 -0.02
CA ASP A 157 -20.64 -27.52 1.21
C ASP A 157 -21.79 -28.48 0.88
N PRO A 158 -21.83 -29.69 1.50
CA PRO A 158 -22.91 -30.65 1.28
C PRO A 158 -24.25 -30.23 1.85
N ASN A 159 -24.30 -29.18 2.69
CA ASN A 159 -25.53 -28.71 3.30
C ASN A 159 -26.44 -27.97 2.33
N VAL A 160 -27.74 -28.09 2.55
CA VAL A 160 -28.78 -27.38 1.78
C VAL A 160 -28.74 -25.87 2.09
N SER A 161 -28.61 -25.53 3.37
CA SER A 161 -28.43 -24.12 3.79
C SER A 161 -27.04 -23.64 3.46
N LYS A 162 -26.94 -22.53 2.75
CA LYS A 162 -25.66 -21.93 2.35
C LYS A 162 -24.94 -21.33 3.55
N ARG A 163 -23.67 -21.65 3.71
CA ARG A 163 -22.82 -21.17 4.78
C ARG A 163 -21.51 -20.66 4.18
N THR A 164 -20.91 -19.67 4.81
CA THR A 164 -19.62 -19.12 4.36
C THR A 164 -18.48 -20.07 4.71
N ALA A 165 -17.57 -20.28 3.79
CA ALA A 165 -16.28 -20.91 4.06
C ALA A 165 -15.35 -19.88 4.73
N THR A 166 -15.43 -19.77 6.06
CA THR A 166 -14.81 -18.70 6.84
C THR A 166 -13.30 -18.86 6.99
N ARG A 167 -12.81 -20.09 7.09
CA ARG A 167 -11.38 -20.36 7.24
C ARG A 167 -10.98 -21.62 6.52
N LEU A 168 -9.80 -21.58 5.92
CA LEU A 168 -9.14 -22.71 5.28
C LEU A 168 -7.85 -23.02 6.02
N SER A 169 -7.53 -24.30 6.22
CA SER A 169 -6.26 -24.74 6.79
C SER A 169 -5.74 -25.96 6.08
N TRP A 170 -4.55 -25.84 5.51
CA TRP A 170 -3.87 -26.95 4.85
C TRP A 170 -3.29 -27.92 5.88
N HIS A 171 -3.34 -29.20 5.56
CA HIS A 171 -2.68 -30.22 6.37
C HIS A 171 -1.15 -30.07 6.26
N PRO A 172 -0.42 -29.97 7.37
CA PRO A 172 1.02 -29.66 7.33
C PRO A 172 1.88 -30.71 6.66
N ASP A 173 1.58 -32.02 6.82
CA ASP A 173 2.42 -33.08 6.29
C ASP A 173 1.99 -33.57 4.90
N THR A 174 0.71 -33.43 4.57
CA THR A 174 0.19 -33.91 3.27
C THR A 174 -0.44 -32.77 2.50
N SER A 175 0.00 -32.55 1.27
CA SER A 175 -0.57 -31.56 0.36
C SER A 175 -1.98 -31.92 -0.16
N LYS A 176 -2.56 -33.04 0.31
CA LYS A 176 -3.81 -33.60 -0.23
C LYS A 176 -5.04 -33.33 0.64
N LYS A 177 -4.85 -32.82 1.87
CA LYS A 177 -5.97 -32.59 2.79
C LYS A 177 -6.13 -31.12 3.13
N LEU A 178 -7.39 -30.69 3.19
CA LEU A 178 -7.80 -29.33 3.51
C LEU A 178 -8.93 -29.36 4.53
N ALA A 179 -8.75 -28.69 5.67
CA ALA A 179 -9.80 -28.43 6.63
C ALA A 179 -10.49 -27.10 6.30
N VAL A 180 -11.81 -27.09 6.31
CA VAL A 180 -12.64 -25.93 5.99
C VAL A 180 -13.63 -25.70 7.12
N ALA A 181 -13.59 -24.50 7.70
CA ALA A 181 -14.60 -24.04 8.66
C ALA A 181 -15.78 -23.42 7.90
N TYR A 182 -16.99 -23.80 8.29
CA TYR A 182 -18.21 -23.28 7.73
C TYR A 182 -19.07 -22.63 8.80
N SER A 183 -19.38 -21.37 8.61
CA SER A 183 -20.31 -20.64 9.49
C SER A 183 -21.08 -19.56 8.72
N SER A 184 -22.10 -19.00 9.33
CA SER A 184 -22.74 -17.78 8.86
C SER A 184 -22.42 -16.66 9.84
N LEU A 185 -21.83 -15.59 9.35
CA LEU A 185 -21.50 -14.40 10.13
C LEU A 185 -22.49 -13.26 9.89
N GLU A 186 -23.59 -13.53 9.18
CA GLU A 186 -24.61 -12.54 8.90
C GLU A 186 -25.45 -12.25 10.15
N PHE A 187 -25.64 -10.96 10.42
CA PHE A 187 -26.42 -10.49 11.55
C PHE A 187 -27.90 -10.90 11.39
N GLN A 188 -28.52 -11.40 12.45
CA GLN A 188 -29.92 -11.82 12.53
C GLN A 188 -30.36 -12.95 11.57
N GLN A 189 -29.45 -13.72 11.01
CA GLN A 189 -29.86 -14.89 10.25
C GLN A 189 -30.43 -15.97 11.15
N ASN A 190 -31.58 -16.53 10.77
CA ASN A 190 -32.24 -17.61 11.53
C ASN A 190 -31.41 -18.89 11.49
N VAL A 191 -30.70 -19.17 12.58
CA VAL A 191 -29.75 -20.30 12.73
C VAL A 191 -30.47 -21.63 13.00
N LYS A 192 -31.80 -21.66 13.16
CA LYS A 192 -32.56 -22.83 13.67
C LYS A 192 -32.40 -24.11 12.83
N ASP A 193 -32.11 -23.97 11.52
CA ASP A 193 -31.99 -25.11 10.61
C ASP A 193 -30.56 -25.25 10.01
N MET A 194 -29.57 -24.52 10.54
CA MET A 194 -28.21 -24.52 10.04
C MET A 194 -27.38 -25.56 10.78
N SER A 195 -26.72 -26.45 10.04
CA SER A 195 -25.72 -27.37 10.59
C SER A 195 -24.48 -26.60 11.08
N PHE A 196 -23.90 -27.02 12.20
CA PHE A 196 -22.63 -26.47 12.71
C PHE A 196 -21.41 -27.20 12.17
N ASP A 197 -21.62 -28.31 11.43
CA ASP A 197 -20.57 -29.18 10.96
C ASP A 197 -19.57 -28.43 10.08
N SER A 198 -18.32 -28.71 10.28
CA SER A 198 -17.19 -28.32 9.41
C SER A 198 -16.50 -29.57 8.90
N TYR A 199 -15.70 -29.46 7.87
CA TYR A 199 -15.25 -30.65 7.16
C TYR A 199 -13.75 -30.64 6.90
N ILE A 200 -13.17 -31.87 6.91
CA ILE A 200 -11.87 -32.14 6.34
C ILE A 200 -12.11 -32.81 5.00
N TRP A 201 -11.49 -32.27 3.97
CA TRP A 201 -11.60 -32.73 2.60
C TRP A 201 -10.32 -33.40 2.15
N ASP A 202 -10.48 -34.50 1.40
CA ASP A 202 -9.41 -35.09 0.62
C ASP A 202 -9.52 -34.59 -0.82
N LEU A 203 -8.45 -34.00 -1.34
CA LEU A 203 -8.42 -33.44 -2.69
C LEU A 203 -8.50 -34.50 -3.79
N GLU A 204 -8.16 -35.76 -3.48
CA GLU A 204 -8.32 -36.86 -4.39
C GLU A 204 -9.80 -37.28 -4.52
N ASN A 205 -10.60 -37.03 -3.47
CA ASN A 205 -12.03 -37.36 -3.44
C ASN A 205 -12.89 -36.13 -3.03
N PRO A 206 -13.00 -35.11 -3.87
CA PRO A 206 -13.63 -33.84 -3.51
C PRO A 206 -15.18 -33.91 -3.36
N ASN A 207 -15.78 -35.03 -3.75
CA ASN A 207 -17.25 -35.17 -3.72
C ASN A 207 -17.82 -35.46 -2.35
N LYS A 208 -17.00 -35.95 -1.42
CA LYS A 208 -17.41 -36.26 -0.05
C LYS A 208 -16.34 -35.82 0.94
N PRO A 209 -16.73 -35.23 2.08
CA PRO A 209 -15.77 -34.97 3.13
C PRO A 209 -15.20 -36.28 3.70
N GLU A 210 -13.92 -36.28 4.00
CA GLU A 210 -13.24 -37.40 4.66
C GLU A 210 -13.68 -37.51 6.12
N LEU A 211 -13.75 -36.36 6.83
CA LEU A 211 -14.15 -36.30 8.22
C LEU A 211 -15.09 -35.13 8.45
N VAL A 212 -16.11 -35.36 9.25
CA VAL A 212 -17.06 -34.35 9.71
C VAL A 212 -16.69 -33.93 11.12
N LEU A 213 -16.33 -32.66 11.30
CA LEU A 213 -16.10 -32.05 12.61
C LEU A 213 -17.43 -31.54 13.16
N LYS A 214 -17.79 -31.95 14.37
CA LYS A 214 -19.07 -31.64 15.02
C LYS A 214 -18.86 -30.74 16.24
N PRO A 215 -18.72 -29.44 16.06
CA PRO A 215 -18.60 -28.50 17.17
C PRO A 215 -19.95 -28.25 17.84
N SER A 216 -19.90 -27.68 19.05
CA SER A 216 -21.09 -27.23 19.79
C SER A 216 -21.70 -25.93 19.22
N SER A 217 -20.93 -25.15 18.46
CA SER A 217 -21.31 -23.89 17.82
C SER A 217 -20.54 -23.77 16.49
N PRO A 218 -21.03 -23.01 15.49
CA PRO A 218 -20.34 -22.87 14.20
C PRO A 218 -18.88 -22.44 14.36
N LEU A 219 -17.99 -23.00 13.56
CA LEU A 219 -16.57 -22.65 13.57
C LEU A 219 -16.32 -21.41 12.72
N VAL A 220 -15.70 -20.40 13.32
CA VAL A 220 -15.26 -19.17 12.64
C VAL A 220 -13.80 -19.29 12.21
N SER A 221 -12.96 -19.84 13.06
CA SER A 221 -11.54 -20.10 12.79
C SER A 221 -11.20 -21.58 12.95
N LEU A 222 -10.26 -22.07 12.16
CA LEU A 222 -9.80 -23.46 12.17
C LEU A 222 -8.34 -23.52 11.71
N GLU A 223 -7.49 -24.23 12.46
CA GLU A 223 -6.07 -24.34 12.13
C GLU A 223 -5.50 -25.69 12.54
N TYR A 224 -4.75 -26.31 11.63
CA TYR A 224 -3.96 -27.50 11.94
C TYR A 224 -2.77 -27.18 12.84
N ASN A 225 -2.44 -28.11 13.74
CA ASN A 225 -1.23 -28.00 14.54
C ASN A 225 0.01 -28.28 13.66
N PRO A 226 0.98 -27.36 13.60
CA PRO A 226 2.17 -27.55 12.77
C PRO A 226 3.11 -28.65 13.28
N LYS A 227 2.92 -29.18 14.49
CA LYS A 227 3.73 -30.25 15.08
C LYS A 227 3.05 -31.61 15.07
N ASP A 228 1.75 -31.65 15.29
CA ASP A 228 0.94 -32.87 15.22
C ASP A 228 -0.19 -32.63 14.21
N SER A 229 0.02 -33.09 13.00
CA SER A 229 -0.89 -32.90 11.86
C SER A 229 -2.27 -33.54 12.05
N HIS A 230 -2.42 -34.39 13.08
CA HIS A 230 -3.72 -34.95 13.44
C HIS A 230 -4.56 -34.05 14.36
N VAL A 231 -3.97 -33.00 14.89
CA VAL A 231 -4.62 -32.09 15.83
C VAL A 231 -5.08 -30.81 15.12
N LEU A 232 -6.33 -30.42 15.35
CA LEU A 232 -6.92 -29.16 14.89
C LEU A 232 -7.40 -28.33 16.08
N LEU A 233 -7.24 -27.03 15.96
CA LEU A 233 -7.78 -26.03 16.85
C LEU A 233 -8.87 -25.26 16.14
N GLY A 234 -10.00 -25.02 16.80
CA GLY A 234 -11.09 -24.22 16.26
C GLY A 234 -11.62 -23.21 17.26
N GLY A 235 -11.90 -22.02 16.75
CA GLY A 235 -12.62 -20.99 17.47
C GLY A 235 -14.08 -20.96 17.03
N CYS A 236 -14.97 -20.98 18.00
CA CYS A 236 -16.42 -21.06 17.79
C CYS A 236 -17.07 -19.66 17.75
N TYR A 237 -18.24 -19.59 17.16
CA TYR A 237 -19.05 -18.38 17.10
C TYR A 237 -19.52 -17.91 18.48
N ASN A 238 -19.76 -18.84 19.41
CA ASN A 238 -20.14 -18.53 20.80
C ASN A 238 -18.95 -18.16 21.70
N GLY A 239 -17.76 -17.95 21.14
CA GLY A 239 -16.56 -17.56 21.89
C GLY A 239 -15.75 -18.71 22.48
N GLN A 240 -16.21 -19.95 22.41
CA GLN A 240 -15.50 -21.11 22.92
C GLN A 240 -14.35 -21.53 21.99
N MET A 241 -13.32 -22.09 22.60
CA MET A 241 -12.23 -22.80 21.92
C MET A 241 -12.47 -24.31 22.01
N ALA A 242 -12.23 -25.00 20.91
CA ALA A 242 -12.31 -26.46 20.88
C ALA A 242 -11.12 -27.04 20.10
N TYR A 243 -10.69 -28.25 20.48
CA TYR A 243 -9.70 -28.93 19.67
C TYR A 243 -10.13 -30.38 19.36
N TRP A 244 -9.69 -30.84 18.22
CA TRP A 244 -9.95 -32.18 17.69
C TRP A 244 -8.65 -32.96 17.51
N ASP A 245 -8.76 -34.27 17.70
CA ASP A 245 -7.79 -35.25 17.25
C ASP A 245 -8.47 -36.13 16.19
N THR A 246 -8.06 -36.00 14.93
CA THR A 246 -8.65 -36.72 13.80
C THR A 246 -8.60 -38.24 13.96
N ARG A 247 -7.69 -38.75 14.78
CA ARG A 247 -7.58 -40.18 15.13
C ARG A 247 -8.73 -40.66 16.00
N LYS A 248 -9.32 -39.73 16.76
CA LYS A 248 -10.45 -40.03 17.68
C LYS A 248 -11.83 -39.79 17.06
N GLY A 249 -11.84 -39.25 15.85
CA GLY A 249 -13.09 -38.98 15.11
C GLY A 249 -13.45 -37.50 15.07
N GLY A 250 -14.72 -37.20 14.73
CA GLY A 250 -15.19 -35.84 14.47
C GLY A 250 -15.71 -35.05 15.69
N LEU A 251 -15.76 -35.68 16.87
CA LEU A 251 -16.15 -34.96 18.10
C LEU A 251 -14.93 -34.22 18.69
N PRO A 252 -15.13 -33.02 19.27
CA PRO A 252 -14.04 -32.32 19.94
C PRO A 252 -13.53 -33.15 21.14
N VAL A 253 -12.22 -33.16 21.33
CA VAL A 253 -11.58 -33.85 22.45
C VAL A 253 -11.81 -33.08 23.74
N GLU A 254 -11.71 -31.76 23.67
CA GLU A 254 -11.98 -30.85 24.78
C GLU A 254 -12.51 -29.51 24.23
N VAL A 255 -13.34 -28.86 25.02
CA VAL A 255 -13.96 -27.55 24.71
C VAL A 255 -13.81 -26.67 25.94
N SER A 256 -13.47 -25.41 25.72
CA SER A 256 -13.37 -24.43 26.82
C SER A 256 -14.74 -24.15 27.46
N SER A 257 -14.76 -23.80 28.74
CA SER A 257 -16.02 -23.45 29.41
C SER A 257 -16.49 -22.07 28.95
N VAL A 258 -17.80 -21.88 28.81
CA VAL A 258 -18.39 -20.62 28.34
C VAL A 258 -18.06 -19.44 29.25
N GLU A 259 -17.93 -19.68 30.56
CA GLU A 259 -17.73 -18.63 31.57
C GLU A 259 -16.39 -17.89 31.44
N VAL A 260 -15.34 -18.60 31.01
CA VAL A 260 -13.95 -18.07 30.91
C VAL A 260 -13.51 -17.89 29.47
N SER A 261 -14.35 -18.23 28.52
CA SER A 261 -14.10 -18.06 27.10
C SER A 261 -14.39 -16.62 26.64
N HIS A 262 -14.11 -16.36 25.39
CA HIS A 262 -14.51 -15.10 24.76
C HIS A 262 -16.02 -14.91 24.78
N ARG A 263 -16.47 -13.66 24.75
CA ARG A 263 -17.90 -13.31 24.70
C ARG A 263 -18.43 -13.24 23.28
N ASP A 264 -17.53 -12.97 22.33
CA ASP A 264 -17.84 -12.78 20.91
C ASP A 264 -17.14 -13.86 20.07
N PRO A 265 -17.46 -13.99 18.79
CA PRO A 265 -16.86 -14.98 17.89
C PRO A 265 -15.33 -14.92 17.86
N VAL A 266 -14.69 -16.07 17.86
CA VAL A 266 -13.23 -16.18 17.82
C VAL A 266 -12.75 -16.17 16.38
N TYR A 267 -12.35 -15.00 15.89
CA TYR A 267 -11.85 -14.83 14.53
C TYR A 267 -10.41 -15.30 14.32
N GLY A 268 -9.59 -15.17 15.36
CA GLY A 268 -8.20 -15.58 15.34
C GLY A 268 -7.91 -16.71 16.34
N ALA A 269 -7.41 -17.84 15.86
CA ALA A 269 -6.89 -18.93 16.70
C ALA A 269 -5.61 -19.43 16.06
N VAL A 270 -4.49 -19.36 16.77
CA VAL A 270 -3.15 -19.66 16.24
C VAL A 270 -2.37 -20.50 17.21
N TRP A 271 -1.63 -21.50 16.70
CA TRP A 271 -0.72 -22.31 17.49
C TRP A 271 0.58 -21.58 17.81
N LEU A 272 1.03 -21.69 19.05
CA LEU A 272 2.33 -21.17 19.44
C LEU A 272 3.43 -22.22 19.18
N GLN A 273 4.57 -21.75 18.73
CA GLN A 273 5.75 -22.60 18.61
C GLN A 273 6.37 -22.86 19.99
N SER A 274 5.69 -23.68 20.80
CA SER A 274 6.22 -24.16 22.07
C SER A 274 6.95 -25.49 21.90
N LYS A 275 7.78 -25.89 22.87
CA LYS A 275 8.48 -27.19 22.84
C LYS A 275 7.49 -28.36 22.82
N THR A 276 6.37 -28.24 23.52
CA THR A 276 5.32 -29.25 23.63
C THR A 276 4.36 -29.26 22.44
N GLY A 277 4.16 -28.12 21.76
CA GLY A 277 3.16 -27.98 20.68
C GLY A 277 1.72 -27.93 21.19
N THR A 278 1.51 -27.71 22.51
CA THR A 278 0.19 -27.74 23.15
C THR A 278 -0.37 -26.34 23.44
N GLU A 279 0.45 -25.31 23.28
CA GLU A 279 0.04 -23.93 23.55
C GLU A 279 -0.54 -23.29 22.31
N CYS A 280 -1.63 -22.56 22.50
CA CYS A 280 -2.26 -21.74 21.46
C CYS A 280 -2.77 -20.43 22.08
N PHE A 281 -3.18 -19.50 21.23
CA PHE A 281 -3.83 -18.28 21.66
C PHE A 281 -4.94 -17.88 20.69
N SER A 282 -5.90 -17.17 21.23
CA SER A 282 -7.09 -16.75 20.50
C SER A 282 -7.32 -15.26 20.65
N ALA A 283 -8.02 -14.69 19.69
CA ALA A 283 -8.44 -13.29 19.70
C ALA A 283 -9.87 -13.17 19.18
N SER A 284 -10.62 -12.28 19.79
CA SER A 284 -12.03 -12.05 19.47
C SER A 284 -12.37 -10.56 19.43
N THR A 285 -13.51 -10.24 18.88
CA THR A 285 -14.05 -8.87 18.81
C THR A 285 -14.43 -8.32 20.19
N ASP A 286 -14.44 -9.16 21.25
CA ASP A 286 -14.54 -8.71 22.64
C ASP A 286 -13.34 -7.90 23.15
N GLY A 287 -12.31 -7.73 22.32
CA GLY A 287 -11.13 -6.95 22.64
C GLY A 287 -10.10 -7.66 23.53
N GLN A 288 -10.17 -8.97 23.60
CA GLN A 288 -9.26 -9.78 24.42
C GLN A 288 -8.43 -10.73 23.57
N VAL A 289 -7.23 -11.02 24.05
CA VAL A 289 -6.38 -12.11 23.58
C VAL A 289 -6.17 -13.07 24.75
N LEU A 290 -6.51 -14.34 24.55
CA LEU A 290 -6.41 -15.38 25.57
C LEU A 290 -5.40 -16.44 25.15
N TRP A 291 -4.55 -16.89 26.11
CA TRP A 291 -3.62 -17.99 25.91
C TRP A 291 -4.17 -19.26 26.53
N TRP A 292 -4.00 -20.37 25.84
CA TRP A 292 -4.55 -21.67 26.21
C TRP A 292 -3.48 -22.76 26.16
N ASP A 293 -3.66 -23.78 27.02
CA ASP A 293 -2.95 -25.04 26.91
C ASP A 293 -3.97 -26.15 26.61
N THR A 294 -3.79 -26.85 25.50
CA THR A 294 -4.72 -27.91 25.07
C THR A 294 -4.77 -29.10 26.04
N ARG A 295 -3.84 -29.21 26.97
CA ARG A 295 -3.90 -30.21 28.04
C ARG A 295 -4.91 -29.86 29.14
N LYS A 296 -5.24 -28.57 29.28
CA LYS A 296 -6.25 -28.03 30.18
C LYS A 296 -6.91 -26.82 29.53
N LEU A 297 -7.86 -27.09 28.65
CA LEU A 297 -8.55 -26.04 27.90
C LEU A 297 -9.68 -25.36 28.72
N SER A 298 -9.99 -25.88 29.91
CA SER A 298 -11.06 -25.38 30.79
C SER A 298 -10.85 -23.92 31.24
N GLU A 299 -9.61 -23.43 31.31
CA GLU A 299 -9.27 -22.07 31.72
C GLU A 299 -8.13 -21.51 30.88
N PRO A 300 -8.16 -20.22 30.51
CA PRO A 300 -7.03 -19.58 29.85
C PRO A 300 -5.85 -19.43 30.82
N THR A 301 -4.63 -19.63 30.33
CA THR A 301 -3.42 -19.48 31.12
C THR A 301 -3.02 -18.02 31.32
N GLU A 302 -3.40 -17.17 30.38
CA GLU A 302 -3.09 -15.73 30.37
C GLU A 302 -4.15 -14.98 29.56
N ALA A 303 -4.41 -13.70 29.92
CA ALA A 303 -5.32 -12.81 29.21
C ALA A 303 -4.67 -11.45 28.97
N LEU A 304 -4.96 -10.82 27.87
CA LEU A 304 -4.57 -9.46 27.53
C LEU A 304 -5.75 -8.70 26.95
N VAL A 305 -6.04 -7.53 27.51
CA VAL A 305 -7.01 -6.57 26.98
C VAL A 305 -6.32 -5.64 25.98
N LEU A 306 -6.88 -5.49 24.79
CA LEU A 306 -6.34 -4.69 23.70
C LEU A 306 -6.72 -3.20 23.83
N ASP A 307 -6.37 -2.60 24.96
CA ASP A 307 -6.63 -1.20 25.26
C ASP A 307 -5.43 -0.33 24.88
N ILE A 308 -5.57 0.46 23.82
CA ILE A 308 -4.53 1.39 23.34
C ILE A 308 -4.22 2.47 24.39
N THR A 309 -5.19 2.85 25.22
CA THR A 309 -5.00 3.87 26.26
C THR A 309 -4.11 3.37 27.41
N ARG A 310 -3.78 2.09 27.40
CA ARG A 310 -2.92 1.41 28.38
C ARG A 310 -3.47 1.41 29.81
N LYS A 311 -4.75 1.64 29.97
CA LYS A 311 -5.43 1.56 31.27
C LYS A 311 -5.91 0.14 31.61
N GLY A 312 -5.96 -0.73 30.59
CA GLY A 312 -6.43 -2.10 30.74
C GLY A 312 -7.93 -2.23 30.94
N LEU A 313 -8.69 -1.24 30.51
CA LEU A 313 -10.15 -1.23 30.63
C LEU A 313 -10.76 -1.92 29.41
N LEU A 314 -11.66 -2.86 29.67
CA LEU A 314 -12.36 -3.59 28.61
C LEU A 314 -13.26 -2.67 27.77
N GLU A 315 -13.78 -1.61 28.37
CA GLU A 315 -14.62 -0.61 27.69
C GLU A 315 -13.87 0.13 26.56
N ASN A 316 -12.55 0.26 26.68
CA ASN A 316 -11.70 0.92 25.69
C ASN A 316 -10.96 -0.09 24.78
N ALA A 317 -11.26 -1.37 24.93
CA ALA A 317 -10.62 -2.42 24.16
C ALA A 317 -11.07 -2.39 22.70
N LEU A 318 -10.13 -2.64 21.78
CA LEU A 318 -10.42 -2.74 20.36
C LEU A 318 -10.68 -4.20 19.97
N GLY A 319 -11.79 -4.44 19.29
CA GLY A 319 -12.17 -5.77 18.82
C GLY A 319 -11.17 -6.34 17.82
N ALA A 320 -10.69 -7.56 18.06
CA ALA A 320 -9.72 -8.24 17.22
C ALA A 320 -10.41 -9.06 16.12
N VAL A 321 -10.00 -8.85 14.86
CA VAL A 321 -10.51 -9.58 13.69
C VAL A 321 -9.48 -10.59 13.18
N THR A 322 -8.21 -10.25 13.25
CA THR A 322 -7.14 -11.12 12.77
C THR A 322 -5.96 -11.15 13.74
N LEU A 323 -5.26 -12.24 13.74
CA LEU A 323 -4.17 -12.54 14.65
C LEU A 323 -3.00 -13.10 13.87
N GLU A 324 -1.80 -12.60 14.13
CA GLU A 324 -0.57 -13.04 13.50
C GLU A 324 0.52 -13.26 14.55
N PHE A 325 1.30 -14.28 14.35
CA PHE A 325 2.35 -14.69 15.25
C PHE A 325 3.70 -14.76 14.54
N GLU A 326 4.75 -14.25 15.18
CA GLU A 326 6.11 -14.28 14.67
C GLU A 326 6.82 -15.59 15.08
N PRO A 327 7.02 -16.54 14.16
CA PRO A 327 7.62 -17.84 14.49
C PRO A 327 9.06 -17.75 15.00
N THR A 328 9.84 -16.81 14.49
CA THR A 328 11.26 -16.63 14.87
C THR A 328 11.40 -15.94 16.22
N MET A 329 10.41 -15.16 16.63
CA MET A 329 10.34 -14.47 17.91
C MET A 329 9.03 -14.79 18.64
N PRO A 330 8.94 -15.93 19.34
CA PRO A 330 7.69 -16.47 19.90
C PRO A 330 7.04 -15.59 20.98
N THR A 331 7.58 -14.43 21.23
CA THR A 331 7.04 -13.44 22.18
C THR A 331 6.33 -12.29 21.49
N LYS A 332 6.53 -12.11 20.19
CA LYS A 332 5.92 -11.05 19.39
C LYS A 332 4.73 -11.59 18.62
N PHE A 333 3.65 -10.84 18.65
CA PHE A 333 2.45 -11.09 17.86
C PHE A 333 1.80 -9.77 17.48
N MET A 334 0.94 -9.80 16.48
CA MET A 334 0.19 -8.64 16.02
C MET A 334 -1.28 -8.99 15.93
N VAL A 335 -2.11 -7.99 16.19
CA VAL A 335 -3.57 -8.10 16.14
C VAL A 335 -4.10 -7.01 15.22
N GLY A 336 -4.90 -7.41 14.23
CA GLY A 336 -5.67 -6.49 13.41
C GLY A 336 -7.06 -6.29 14.00
N THR A 337 -7.49 -5.03 14.10
CA THR A 337 -8.74 -4.66 14.77
C THR A 337 -9.84 -4.26 13.81
N GLU A 338 -11.08 -4.22 14.29
CA GLU A 338 -12.25 -3.73 13.56
C GLU A 338 -12.16 -2.24 13.20
N GLN A 339 -11.43 -1.47 13.99
CA GLN A 339 -11.24 -0.03 13.78
C GLN A 339 -10.16 0.31 12.75
N GLY A 340 -9.56 -0.70 12.11
CA GLY A 340 -8.50 -0.48 11.11
C GLY A 340 -7.11 -0.25 11.69
N ILE A 341 -6.93 -0.50 12.98
CA ILE A 341 -5.67 -0.34 13.69
C ILE A 341 -5.02 -1.71 13.86
N VAL A 342 -3.74 -1.80 13.60
CA VAL A 342 -2.94 -2.98 13.94
C VAL A 342 -2.17 -2.71 15.22
N ILE A 343 -2.28 -3.62 16.17
CA ILE A 343 -1.61 -3.55 17.47
C ILE A 343 -0.48 -4.57 17.51
N ALA A 344 0.76 -4.10 17.66
CA ALA A 344 1.90 -4.97 17.89
C ALA A 344 2.11 -5.20 19.39
N CYS A 345 2.23 -6.46 19.76
CA CYS A 345 2.31 -6.88 21.15
C CYS A 345 3.56 -7.71 21.45
N ASN A 346 3.99 -7.66 22.70
CA ASN A 346 5.05 -8.51 23.24
C ASN A 346 4.57 -9.21 24.51
N ARG A 347 4.41 -10.53 24.45
CA ARG A 347 3.93 -11.35 25.58
C ARG A 347 4.83 -11.25 26.82
N LYS A 348 6.16 -11.10 26.65
CA LYS A 348 7.14 -11.11 27.77
C LYS A 348 7.19 -9.86 28.61
N ALA A 349 6.48 -8.79 28.24
CA ALA A 349 6.46 -7.57 29.04
C ALA A 349 5.87 -7.86 30.43
N LYS A 350 6.38 -7.15 31.45
CA LYS A 350 6.04 -7.42 32.86
C LYS A 350 4.62 -6.98 33.21
N THR A 351 4.18 -5.88 32.65
CA THR A 351 2.87 -5.32 32.93
C THR A 351 1.97 -5.42 31.69
N PRO A 352 0.65 -5.61 31.85
CA PRO A 352 -0.27 -5.68 30.71
C PRO A 352 -0.18 -4.47 29.75
N PRO A 353 -0.07 -3.21 30.24
CA PRO A 353 0.08 -2.05 29.38
C PRO A 353 1.38 -2.02 28.55
N GLU A 354 2.46 -2.58 29.06
CA GLU A 354 3.74 -2.68 28.33
C GLU A 354 3.72 -3.76 27.24
N LYS A 355 2.76 -4.69 27.30
CA LYS A 355 2.60 -5.71 26.28
C LYS A 355 2.24 -5.11 24.93
N ILE A 356 1.56 -3.96 24.90
CA ILE A 356 1.27 -3.19 23.68
C ILE A 356 2.48 -2.31 23.36
N THR A 357 3.24 -2.70 22.33
CA THR A 357 4.50 -2.02 21.95
C THR A 357 4.28 -0.88 20.98
N SER A 358 3.43 -1.07 19.99
CA SER A 358 3.14 -0.07 18.96
C SER A 358 1.80 -0.32 18.29
N THR A 359 1.28 0.75 17.67
CA THR A 359 0.04 0.74 16.90
C THR A 359 0.33 1.29 15.51
N TYR A 360 -0.35 0.73 14.49
CA TYR A 360 -0.28 1.16 13.11
C TYR A 360 -1.69 1.47 12.65
N SER A 361 -1.91 2.71 12.24
CA SER A 361 -3.22 3.19 11.81
C SER A 361 -3.18 3.56 10.32
N GLY A 362 -4.02 2.95 9.54
CA GLY A 362 -4.02 3.22 8.09
C GLY A 362 -5.29 2.81 7.37
N HIS A 363 -6.04 1.84 7.88
CA HIS A 363 -7.29 1.42 7.28
C HIS A 363 -8.48 2.18 7.87
N HIS A 364 -9.52 2.39 7.08
CA HIS A 364 -10.78 3.03 7.46
C HIS A 364 -11.90 2.03 7.78
N GLY A 365 -11.56 0.77 7.89
CA GLY A 365 -12.44 -0.34 8.21
C GLY A 365 -11.67 -1.51 8.78
N PRO A 366 -12.34 -2.62 9.09
CA PRO A 366 -11.72 -3.79 9.72
C PRO A 366 -10.50 -4.31 8.95
N VAL A 367 -9.48 -4.72 9.69
CA VAL A 367 -8.31 -5.41 9.12
C VAL A 367 -8.65 -6.90 9.03
N TYR A 368 -9.03 -7.34 7.85
CA TYR A 368 -9.46 -8.73 7.61
C TYR A 368 -8.29 -9.71 7.53
N ALA A 369 -7.16 -9.27 7.01
CA ALA A 369 -5.96 -10.10 6.95
C ALA A 369 -4.73 -9.35 7.44
N LEU A 370 -3.89 -10.10 8.12
CA LEU A 370 -2.61 -9.66 8.66
C LEU A 370 -1.62 -10.81 8.52
N GLY A 371 -0.48 -10.56 7.88
CA GLY A 371 0.53 -11.59 7.70
C GLY A 371 1.92 -11.01 7.54
N ARG A 372 2.90 -11.59 8.23
CA ARG A 372 4.31 -11.23 8.05
C ARG A 372 4.85 -11.82 6.77
N ASN A 373 5.80 -11.11 6.17
CA ASN A 373 6.54 -11.65 5.04
C ASN A 373 7.45 -12.79 5.52
N PRO A 374 7.36 -14.00 4.92
CA PRO A 374 8.15 -15.15 5.36
C PRO A 374 9.67 -14.95 5.24
N PHE A 375 10.10 -14.09 4.31
CA PHE A 375 11.52 -13.83 4.02
C PHE A 375 12.06 -12.60 4.74
N CYS A 376 11.19 -11.64 5.03
CA CYS A 376 11.51 -10.37 5.69
C CYS A 376 10.58 -10.16 6.90
N PRO A 377 10.86 -10.77 8.07
CA PRO A 377 9.94 -10.76 9.22
C PRO A 377 9.59 -9.37 9.78
N LYS A 378 10.38 -8.35 9.47
CA LYS A 378 10.10 -6.96 9.84
C LYS A 378 9.03 -6.30 8.97
N VAL A 379 8.69 -6.92 7.84
CA VAL A 379 7.69 -6.43 6.88
C VAL A 379 6.43 -7.26 7.02
N PHE A 380 5.29 -6.59 7.07
CA PHE A 380 3.99 -7.26 7.17
C PHE A 380 2.96 -6.62 6.25
N LEU A 381 2.02 -7.45 5.81
CA LEU A 381 0.88 -7.09 4.97
C LEU A 381 -0.35 -6.91 5.85
N THR A 382 -1.13 -5.89 5.56
CA THR A 382 -2.49 -5.73 6.09
C THR A 382 -3.46 -5.57 4.93
N VAL A 383 -4.59 -6.22 5.04
CA VAL A 383 -5.68 -6.14 4.07
C VAL A 383 -6.93 -5.71 4.82
N GLY A 384 -7.50 -4.62 4.36
CA GLY A 384 -8.73 -4.07 4.93
C GLY A 384 -9.29 -3.01 3.98
N ASP A 385 -10.52 -2.61 4.22
CA ASP A 385 -11.18 -1.63 3.38
C ASP A 385 -11.08 -1.96 1.86
N TRP A 386 -10.64 -1.02 1.03
CA TRP A 386 -10.40 -1.18 -0.41
C TRP A 386 -8.92 -1.24 -0.77
N THR A 387 -8.04 -1.40 0.23
CA THR A 387 -6.60 -1.36 0.03
C THR A 387 -5.87 -2.48 0.73
N ALA A 388 -4.78 -2.94 0.14
CA ALA A 388 -3.76 -3.73 0.81
C ALA A 388 -2.54 -2.83 1.09
N ARG A 389 -1.99 -2.92 2.30
CA ARG A 389 -0.88 -2.07 2.74
C ARG A 389 0.27 -2.92 3.25
N ILE A 390 1.47 -2.50 2.92
CA ILE A 390 2.70 -3.10 3.42
C ILE A 390 3.35 -2.14 4.40
N TRP A 391 3.71 -2.68 5.53
CA TRP A 391 4.28 -1.96 6.65
C TRP A 391 5.67 -2.48 6.98
N SER A 392 6.46 -1.63 7.59
CA SER A 392 7.68 -1.99 8.28
C SER A 392 7.50 -1.79 9.78
N GLU A 393 8.00 -2.72 10.62
CA GLU A 393 8.00 -2.51 12.08
C GLU A 393 8.77 -1.26 12.52
N GLU A 394 9.62 -0.72 11.65
CA GLU A 394 10.46 0.44 11.92
C GLU A 394 9.76 1.78 11.67
N THR A 395 8.67 1.81 10.88
CA THR A 395 7.84 2.98 10.58
C THR A 395 6.45 2.77 11.15
N LYS A 396 5.97 3.70 11.99
CA LYS A 396 4.72 3.51 12.73
C LYS A 396 3.59 4.41 12.25
N GLU A 397 3.92 5.55 11.65
CA GLU A 397 2.93 6.56 11.26
C GLU A 397 2.29 6.25 9.90
N SER A 398 3.04 5.60 8.99
CA SER A 398 2.59 5.32 7.63
C SER A 398 3.05 3.96 7.12
N SER A 399 2.30 3.41 6.16
CA SER A 399 2.71 2.22 5.42
C SER A 399 3.79 2.55 4.39
N ILE A 400 4.74 1.64 4.20
CA ILE A 400 5.82 1.83 3.22
C ILE A 400 5.33 1.73 1.78
N MET A 401 4.30 0.91 1.55
CA MET A 401 3.66 0.72 0.25
C MET A 401 2.18 0.41 0.43
N TRP A 402 1.35 0.74 -0.57
CA TRP A 402 -0.06 0.37 -0.61
C TRP A 402 -0.55 0.22 -2.05
N THR A 403 -1.60 -0.57 -2.23
CA THR A 403 -2.27 -0.73 -3.52
C THR A 403 -3.18 0.46 -3.82
N LYS A 404 -3.53 0.65 -5.07
CA LYS A 404 -4.62 1.56 -5.43
C LYS A 404 -5.93 1.10 -4.78
N TYR A 405 -6.87 2.04 -4.63
CA TYR A 405 -8.23 1.69 -4.21
C TYR A 405 -8.88 0.76 -5.24
N HIS A 406 -9.34 -0.38 -4.75
CA HIS A 406 -10.10 -1.32 -5.56
C HIS A 406 -11.56 -0.88 -5.68
N LEU A 407 -12.26 -1.33 -6.72
CA LEU A 407 -13.68 -1.05 -6.90
C LEU A 407 -14.56 -1.78 -5.88
N SER A 408 -14.12 -2.96 -5.43
CA SER A 408 -14.75 -3.76 -4.39
C SER A 408 -13.82 -3.90 -3.19
N TYR A 409 -14.38 -4.04 -1.98
CA TYR A 409 -13.56 -4.20 -0.79
C TYR A 409 -12.83 -5.55 -0.77
N LEU A 410 -11.66 -5.52 -0.14
CA LEU A 410 -10.81 -6.69 0.03
C LEU A 410 -11.28 -7.51 1.23
N THR A 411 -11.25 -8.82 1.12
CA THR A 411 -11.79 -9.75 2.11
C THR A 411 -10.73 -10.56 2.84
N ASP A 412 -9.65 -10.94 2.16
CA ASP A 412 -8.54 -11.69 2.75
C ASP A 412 -7.27 -11.45 1.94
N GLY A 413 -6.12 -11.82 2.49
CA GLY A 413 -4.83 -11.75 1.79
C GLY A 413 -3.73 -12.52 2.49
N CYS A 414 -2.78 -13.03 1.70
CA CYS A 414 -1.63 -13.75 2.22
C CYS A 414 -0.38 -13.54 1.36
N TRP A 415 0.78 -13.65 1.98
CA TRP A 415 2.05 -13.68 1.27
C TRP A 415 2.27 -15.02 0.57
N SER A 416 3.03 -14.98 -0.51
CA SER A 416 3.59 -16.19 -1.09
C SER A 416 4.58 -16.84 -0.11
N THR A 417 4.50 -18.17 0.01
CA THR A 417 5.43 -18.98 0.81
C THR A 417 6.78 -19.17 0.12
N VAL A 418 6.84 -18.97 -1.20
CA VAL A 418 8.01 -19.22 -2.04
C VAL A 418 8.67 -17.93 -2.54
N ARG A 419 7.87 -16.96 -2.98
CA ARG A 419 8.37 -15.70 -3.56
C ARG A 419 8.24 -14.52 -2.58
N PRO A 420 9.32 -13.80 -2.26
CA PRO A 420 9.32 -12.74 -1.24
C PRO A 420 8.55 -11.48 -1.61
N ALA A 421 8.39 -11.21 -2.90
CA ALA A 421 7.72 -10.01 -3.40
C ALA A 421 6.28 -10.24 -3.86
N VAL A 422 5.77 -11.48 -3.75
CA VAL A 422 4.44 -11.86 -4.21
C VAL A 422 3.47 -12.02 -3.06
N PHE A 423 2.28 -11.45 -3.19
CA PHE A 423 1.16 -11.66 -2.28
C PHE A 423 -0.16 -11.75 -3.07
N PHE A 424 -1.14 -12.30 -2.41
CA PHE A 424 -2.46 -12.58 -2.96
C PHE A 424 -3.51 -11.82 -2.17
N THR A 425 -4.54 -11.33 -2.85
CA THR A 425 -5.69 -10.69 -2.20
C THR A 425 -6.99 -11.17 -2.86
N THR A 426 -8.01 -11.35 -2.04
CA THR A 426 -9.37 -11.67 -2.51
C THR A 426 -10.29 -10.48 -2.35
N ARG A 427 -11.24 -10.37 -3.25
CA ARG A 427 -12.24 -9.30 -3.27
C ARG A 427 -13.66 -9.82 -3.09
N SER A 428 -14.53 -8.92 -2.63
CA SER A 428 -15.96 -9.20 -2.46
C SER A 428 -16.72 -9.39 -3.78
N ASP A 429 -16.12 -9.07 -4.92
CA ASP A 429 -16.68 -9.36 -6.24
C ASP A 429 -16.34 -10.77 -6.76
N GLY A 430 -15.65 -11.61 -5.99
CA GLY A 430 -15.27 -12.96 -6.39
C GLY A 430 -13.97 -13.04 -7.19
N THR A 431 -13.14 -11.99 -7.16
CA THR A 431 -11.87 -11.92 -7.89
C THR A 431 -10.70 -12.19 -6.96
N LEU A 432 -9.72 -12.94 -7.45
CA LEU A 432 -8.40 -13.13 -6.85
C LEU A 432 -7.39 -12.25 -7.61
N ASP A 433 -6.69 -11.40 -6.91
CA ASP A 433 -5.59 -10.60 -7.44
C ASP A 433 -4.25 -11.14 -6.91
N VAL A 434 -3.30 -11.30 -7.81
CA VAL A 434 -1.92 -11.67 -7.51
C VAL A 434 -1.03 -10.47 -7.78
N TRP A 435 -0.29 -10.08 -6.77
CA TRP A 435 0.58 -8.92 -6.80
C TRP A 435 2.04 -9.36 -6.79
N ASP A 436 2.83 -8.79 -7.68
CA ASP A 436 4.28 -8.94 -7.72
C ASP A 436 4.92 -7.55 -7.77
N PHE A 437 5.46 -7.10 -6.63
CA PHE A 437 6.00 -5.75 -6.51
C PHE A 437 7.28 -5.49 -7.27
N LEU A 438 8.04 -6.52 -7.58
CA LEU A 438 9.27 -6.33 -8.35
C LEU A 438 8.97 -5.99 -9.80
N PHE A 439 7.85 -6.50 -10.34
CA PHE A 439 7.49 -6.30 -11.75
C PHE A 439 6.41 -5.24 -11.94
N LYS A 440 5.36 -5.23 -11.10
CA LYS A 440 4.24 -4.29 -11.23
C LYS A 440 3.81 -3.78 -9.85
N GLN A 441 4.12 -2.53 -9.56
CA GLN A 441 3.74 -1.91 -8.27
C GLN A 441 2.32 -1.33 -8.28
N ASN A 442 1.83 -0.88 -9.43
CA ASN A 442 0.58 -0.12 -9.54
C ASN A 442 -0.65 -0.97 -9.87
N ASN A 443 -0.47 -2.16 -10.43
CA ASN A 443 -1.56 -3.04 -10.85
C ASN A 443 -1.20 -4.49 -10.51
N PRO A 444 -2.18 -5.36 -10.25
CA PRO A 444 -1.90 -6.77 -10.04
C PRO A 444 -1.26 -7.40 -11.29
N SER A 445 -0.39 -8.37 -11.08
CA SER A 445 0.23 -9.13 -12.16
C SER A 445 -0.77 -10.08 -12.81
N LEU A 446 -1.69 -10.62 -12.01
CA LEU A 446 -2.82 -11.44 -12.45
C LEU A 446 -4.07 -11.01 -11.69
N SER A 447 -5.19 -10.85 -12.40
CA SER A 447 -6.51 -10.64 -11.82
C SER A 447 -7.44 -11.68 -12.42
N LEU A 448 -7.93 -12.59 -11.60
CA LEU A 448 -8.75 -13.74 -12.02
C LEU A 448 -10.10 -13.71 -11.33
N LYS A 449 -11.17 -13.73 -12.10
CA LYS A 449 -12.52 -13.95 -11.58
C LYS A 449 -12.68 -15.44 -11.25
N VAL A 450 -12.69 -15.76 -9.95
CA VAL A 450 -12.79 -17.16 -9.47
C VAL A 450 -14.23 -17.64 -9.46
N CYS A 451 -15.14 -16.81 -8.97
CA CYS A 451 -16.58 -17.11 -8.90
C CYS A 451 -17.39 -15.81 -8.93
N ASP A 452 -18.70 -15.90 -9.06
CA ASP A 452 -19.61 -14.74 -9.03
C ASP A 452 -20.02 -14.34 -7.61
N GLU A 453 -19.61 -15.13 -6.62
CA GLU A 453 -19.90 -14.93 -5.21
C GLU A 453 -18.74 -14.18 -4.54
N PRO A 454 -19.00 -13.43 -3.46
CA PRO A 454 -17.94 -12.86 -2.65
C PRO A 454 -16.98 -13.94 -2.14
N LEU A 455 -15.68 -13.73 -2.30
CA LEU A 455 -14.66 -14.53 -1.65
C LEU A 455 -14.54 -14.09 -0.18
N SER A 456 -14.35 -15.04 0.72
CA SER A 456 -14.30 -14.79 2.17
C SER A 456 -13.00 -15.23 2.82
N SER A 457 -12.32 -16.20 2.25
CA SER A 457 -11.10 -16.76 2.81
C SER A 457 -10.11 -17.16 1.72
N LEU A 458 -8.84 -17.01 2.05
CA LEU A 458 -7.71 -17.29 1.16
C LEU A 458 -6.61 -18.01 1.92
N ARG A 459 -6.12 -19.12 1.40
CA ARG A 459 -4.93 -19.81 1.93
C ARG A 459 -4.09 -20.39 0.83
N LEU A 460 -2.82 -20.06 0.86
CA LEU A 460 -1.81 -20.67 -0.01
C LEU A 460 -1.28 -21.95 0.63
N GLN A 461 -1.05 -22.96 -0.17
CA GLN A 461 -0.35 -24.16 0.26
C GLN A 461 1.15 -23.88 0.45
N ASP A 462 1.81 -24.63 1.32
CA ASP A 462 3.23 -24.39 1.67
C ASP A 462 4.18 -24.48 0.47
N ASN A 463 3.83 -25.26 -0.54
CA ASN A 463 4.59 -25.36 -1.81
C ASN A 463 4.46 -24.13 -2.71
N GLY A 464 3.56 -23.19 -2.39
CA GLY A 464 3.33 -21.97 -3.15
C GLY A 464 2.61 -22.12 -4.48
N CYS A 465 2.27 -23.34 -4.90
CA CYS A 465 1.71 -23.60 -6.22
C CYS A 465 0.18 -23.66 -6.23
N VAL A 466 -0.44 -23.97 -5.09
CA VAL A 466 -1.89 -24.15 -4.97
C VAL A 466 -2.49 -23.12 -4.01
N VAL A 467 -3.51 -22.45 -4.47
CA VAL A 467 -4.28 -21.46 -3.70
C VAL A 467 -5.70 -21.97 -3.49
N GLY A 468 -6.15 -21.95 -2.24
CA GLY A 468 -7.55 -22.22 -1.89
C GLY A 468 -8.29 -20.90 -1.65
N CYS A 469 -9.40 -20.70 -2.36
CA CYS A 469 -10.30 -19.57 -2.23
C CYS A 469 -11.67 -20.03 -1.74
N GLY A 470 -12.10 -19.60 -0.56
CA GLY A 470 -13.43 -19.89 -0.02
C GLY A 470 -14.42 -18.78 -0.35
N SER A 471 -15.66 -19.15 -0.73
CA SER A 471 -16.73 -18.21 -1.05
C SER A 471 -17.73 -18.05 0.09
N LYS A 472 -18.53 -17.00 0.00
CA LYS A 472 -19.62 -16.72 0.94
C LYS A 472 -20.73 -17.77 0.92
N LEU A 473 -20.92 -18.50 -0.17
CA LEU A 473 -21.92 -19.56 -0.31
C LEU A 473 -21.36 -20.99 -0.09
N GLY A 474 -20.16 -21.10 0.50
CA GLY A 474 -19.58 -22.37 0.91
C GLY A 474 -18.87 -23.15 -0.20
N THR A 475 -18.56 -22.52 -1.29
CA THR A 475 -17.74 -23.10 -2.34
C THR A 475 -16.28 -22.82 -2.07
N VAL A 476 -15.43 -23.81 -2.13
CA VAL A 476 -13.97 -23.67 -2.07
C VAL A 476 -13.37 -24.03 -3.42
N THR A 477 -12.77 -23.08 -4.08
CA THR A 477 -12.11 -23.27 -5.38
C THR A 477 -10.61 -23.37 -5.17
N LEU A 478 -10.01 -24.41 -5.73
CA LEU A 478 -8.57 -24.66 -5.70
C LEU A 478 -7.97 -24.29 -7.05
N LEU A 479 -6.97 -23.41 -6.99
CA LEU A 479 -6.30 -22.87 -8.18
C LEU A 479 -4.83 -23.28 -8.17
N GLU A 480 -4.35 -23.77 -9.29
CA GLU A 480 -2.93 -23.96 -9.58
C GLU A 480 -2.38 -22.70 -10.22
N ILE A 481 -1.31 -22.19 -9.66
CA ILE A 481 -0.65 -20.95 -10.09
C ILE A 481 0.46 -21.32 -11.08
N SER A 482 0.64 -20.52 -12.14
CA SER A 482 1.71 -20.73 -13.12
C SER A 482 3.10 -20.72 -12.48
N SER A 483 4.02 -21.45 -13.10
CA SER A 483 5.41 -21.60 -12.62
C SER A 483 6.11 -20.29 -12.37
N GLY A 484 5.88 -19.27 -13.20
CA GLY A 484 6.44 -17.94 -13.05
C GLY A 484 6.02 -17.20 -11.78
N LEU A 485 4.88 -17.55 -11.16
CA LEU A 485 4.39 -16.98 -9.92
C LEU A 485 4.70 -17.80 -8.67
N CYS A 486 5.05 -19.10 -8.82
CA CYS A 486 5.33 -19.98 -7.69
C CYS A 486 6.77 -20.50 -7.61
N SER A 487 7.65 -20.16 -8.55
CA SER A 487 9.07 -20.51 -8.48
C SER A 487 9.93 -19.31 -8.08
N LEU A 488 10.83 -19.53 -7.11
CA LEU A 488 11.75 -18.49 -6.63
C LEU A 488 12.80 -18.20 -7.71
N GLN A 489 12.91 -16.94 -8.10
CA GLN A 489 13.95 -16.48 -9.00
C GLN A 489 15.27 -16.22 -8.25
N ARG A 490 16.38 -16.38 -8.97
CA ARG A 490 17.69 -16.10 -8.42
C ARG A 490 17.79 -14.62 -8.05
N ASN A 491 18.40 -14.31 -6.89
CA ASN A 491 18.54 -12.96 -6.32
C ASN A 491 17.24 -12.23 -5.93
N GLU A 492 16.05 -12.80 -6.16
CA GLU A 492 14.77 -12.15 -5.84
C GLU A 492 14.65 -11.76 -4.37
N LYS A 493 15.11 -12.62 -3.45
CA LYS A 493 15.13 -12.32 -2.02
C LYS A 493 15.97 -11.09 -1.70
N THR A 494 17.13 -10.96 -2.33
CA THR A 494 18.03 -9.80 -2.10
C THR A 494 17.43 -8.52 -2.66
N LEU A 495 16.83 -8.59 -3.84
CA LEU A 495 16.16 -7.46 -4.49
C LEU A 495 14.94 -7.00 -3.69
N ALA A 496 14.10 -7.93 -3.26
CA ALA A 496 12.92 -7.60 -2.44
C ALA A 496 13.33 -6.98 -1.09
N THR A 497 14.35 -7.54 -0.43
CA THR A 497 14.87 -6.98 0.82
C THR A 497 15.41 -5.57 0.62
N ALA A 498 16.20 -5.34 -0.42
CA ALA A 498 16.75 -4.02 -0.75
C ALA A 498 15.64 -3.00 -1.06
N MET A 499 14.59 -3.42 -1.75
CA MET A 499 13.42 -2.58 -2.02
C MET A 499 12.69 -2.20 -0.73
N PHE A 500 12.38 -3.14 0.15
CA PHE A 500 11.71 -2.86 1.41
C PHE A 500 12.57 -1.96 2.33
N GLU A 501 13.88 -2.15 2.36
CA GLU A 501 14.79 -1.27 3.11
C GLU A 501 14.81 0.15 2.55
N ARG A 502 14.83 0.30 1.22
CA ARG A 502 14.79 1.59 0.55
C ARG A 502 13.49 2.33 0.88
N GLU A 503 12.34 1.67 0.74
CA GLU A 503 11.04 2.28 1.05
C GLU A 503 10.91 2.60 2.55
N THR A 504 11.42 1.75 3.42
CA THR A 504 11.47 2.02 4.87
C THR A 504 12.33 3.25 5.18
N LYS A 505 13.49 3.40 4.54
CA LYS A 505 14.35 4.60 4.69
C LYS A 505 13.63 5.86 4.20
N ARG A 506 12.94 5.77 3.06
CA ARG A 506 12.15 6.87 2.50
C ARG A 506 11.07 7.32 3.49
N GLU A 507 10.28 6.39 4.01
CA GLU A 507 9.22 6.71 4.96
C GLU A 507 9.76 7.32 6.27
N LYS A 508 10.86 6.83 6.81
CA LYS A 508 11.52 7.44 7.98
C LYS A 508 11.90 8.91 7.75
N ILE A 509 12.38 9.23 6.55
CA ILE A 509 12.70 10.63 6.20
C ILE A 509 11.42 11.47 6.14
N LEU A 510 10.33 10.94 5.58
CA LEU A 510 9.04 11.61 5.52
C LEU A 510 8.42 11.80 6.91
N GLU A 511 8.43 10.79 7.76
CA GLU A 511 8.00 10.88 9.17
C GLU A 511 8.78 11.96 9.93
N ALA A 512 10.10 12.00 9.76
CA ALA A 512 10.95 13.02 10.39
C ALA A 512 10.58 14.44 9.92
N ARG A 513 10.35 14.63 8.62
CA ARG A 513 9.92 15.92 8.05
C ARG A 513 8.52 16.34 8.54
N HIS A 514 7.56 15.42 8.57
CA HIS A 514 6.22 15.69 9.10
C HIS A 514 6.27 16.08 10.57
N ARG A 515 7.10 15.41 11.37
CA ARG A 515 7.29 15.75 12.78
C ARG A 515 7.88 17.15 12.94
N GLU A 516 8.86 17.49 12.12
CA GLU A 516 9.45 18.84 12.11
C GLU A 516 8.43 19.91 11.71
N MET A 517 7.60 19.65 10.68
CA MET A 517 6.53 20.56 10.28
C MET A 517 5.50 20.77 11.39
N ARG A 518 5.02 19.70 12.02
CA ARG A 518 4.08 19.80 13.15
C ARG A 518 4.65 20.59 14.31
N LEU A 519 5.96 20.44 14.61
CA LEU A 519 6.62 21.24 15.64
C LEU A 519 6.69 22.72 15.25
N LYS A 520 6.98 23.03 13.97
CA LYS A 520 6.97 24.40 13.47
C LYS A 520 5.58 25.03 13.49
N GLU A 521 4.54 24.26 13.16
CA GLU A 521 3.15 24.72 13.23
C GLU A 521 2.71 24.99 14.67
N ARG A 522 3.05 24.10 15.62
CA ARG A 522 2.79 24.33 17.04
C ARG A 522 3.51 25.55 17.56
N ALA A 523 4.79 25.71 17.24
CA ALA A 523 5.56 26.90 17.63
C ALA A 523 4.99 28.19 17.03
N ARG A 524 4.38 28.12 15.82
CA ARG A 524 3.67 29.27 15.23
C ARG A 524 2.34 29.53 15.92
N SER A 525 1.57 28.51 16.24
CA SER A 525 0.31 28.68 16.98
C SER A 525 0.55 29.19 18.41
N GLU A 526 1.55 28.66 19.12
CA GLU A 526 1.94 29.13 20.44
C GLU A 526 2.51 30.57 20.41
N GLY A 527 3.21 30.95 19.32
CA GLY A 527 3.69 32.31 19.10
C GLY A 527 2.58 33.32 18.75
N GLN A 528 1.45 32.86 18.22
CA GLN A 528 0.28 33.68 17.92
C GLN A 528 -0.67 33.81 19.12
N GLU A 529 -0.67 32.87 20.06
CA GLU A 529 -1.46 32.97 21.31
C GLU A 529 -0.89 33.96 22.31
N THR A 530 0.37 34.43 22.15
CA THR A 530 0.97 35.47 22.99
C THR A 530 0.67 36.91 22.54
N GLU A 531 0.09 37.12 21.36
CA GLU A 531 -0.59 38.39 21.06
C GLU A 531 -2.06 38.24 21.48
N GLU A 532 -2.39 38.73 22.68
CA GLU A 532 -3.76 38.91 23.14
C GLU A 532 -4.54 39.71 22.09
N ARG A 533 -5.20 39.03 21.18
CA ARG A 533 -6.28 39.64 20.41
C ARG A 533 -7.39 39.92 21.39
N PRO A 534 -7.86 41.18 21.51
CA PRO A 534 -9.04 41.47 22.28
C PRO A 534 -10.15 40.51 21.78
N GLU A 535 -10.86 39.90 22.71
CA GLU A 535 -12.01 39.04 22.40
C GLU A 535 -13.02 39.88 21.61
N GLU A 536 -12.95 39.78 20.28
CA GLU A 536 -13.96 40.40 19.41
C GLU A 536 -15.30 39.76 19.74
N SER A 537 -16.31 40.56 19.95
CA SER A 537 -17.65 40.05 20.17
C SER A 537 -18.12 39.22 18.95
N PRO A 538 -18.94 38.18 19.11
CA PRO A 538 -19.45 37.36 18.00
C PRO A 538 -20.07 38.18 16.88
N LEU A 539 -20.64 39.35 17.20
CA LEU A 539 -21.21 40.32 16.25
C LEU A 539 -20.12 41.00 15.41
N GLU A 540 -19.00 41.40 16.00
CA GLU A 540 -17.87 42.02 15.28
C GLU A 540 -17.18 41.04 14.35
N VAL A 541 -17.05 39.78 14.75
CA VAL A 541 -16.53 38.69 13.89
C VAL A 541 -17.46 38.49 12.69
N LEU A 542 -18.75 38.50 12.91
CA LEU A 542 -19.75 38.29 11.85
C LEU A 542 -19.77 39.47 10.87
N GLU A 543 -19.64 40.71 11.37
CA GLU A 543 -19.53 41.89 10.50
C GLU A 543 -18.22 41.93 9.70
N ARG A 544 -17.11 41.49 10.31
CA ARG A 544 -15.82 41.38 9.61
C ARG A 544 -15.89 40.36 8.48
N VAL A 545 -16.36 39.15 8.77
CA VAL A 545 -16.51 38.08 7.74
C VAL A 545 -17.46 38.51 6.63
N ARG A 546 -18.53 39.21 6.97
CA ARG A 546 -19.47 39.76 5.98
C ARG A 546 -18.81 40.81 5.10
N ARG A 547 -17.99 41.71 5.65
CA ARG A 547 -17.23 42.72 4.92
C ARG A 547 -16.24 42.05 3.95
N GLU A 548 -15.41 41.14 4.45
CA GLU A 548 -14.44 40.39 3.65
C GLU A 548 -15.12 39.64 2.49
N PHE A 549 -16.29 39.06 2.75
CA PHE A 549 -17.06 38.38 1.72
C PHE A 549 -17.53 39.34 0.61
N PHE A 550 -18.04 40.50 0.95
CA PHE A 550 -18.46 41.50 -0.04
C PHE A 550 -17.28 42.10 -0.80
N GLU A 551 -16.14 42.32 -0.15
CA GLU A 551 -14.91 42.77 -0.82
C GLU A 551 -14.41 41.75 -1.88
N VAL A 552 -14.48 40.48 -1.58
CA VAL A 552 -14.13 39.42 -2.56
C VAL A 552 -15.10 39.40 -3.75
N ILE A 553 -16.40 39.52 -3.50
CA ILE A 553 -17.41 39.62 -4.58
C ILE A 553 -17.17 40.86 -5.43
N GLU A 554 -16.92 42.00 -4.82
CA GLU A 554 -16.68 43.24 -5.54
C GLU A 554 -15.40 43.17 -6.39
N ALA A 555 -14.34 42.56 -5.86
CA ALA A 555 -13.11 42.32 -6.59
C ALA A 555 -13.32 41.41 -7.81
N GLU A 556 -14.12 40.35 -7.67
CA GLU A 556 -14.44 39.45 -8.78
C GLU A 556 -15.35 40.11 -9.84
N LEU A 557 -16.30 40.93 -9.41
CA LEU A 557 -17.14 41.70 -10.34
C LEU A 557 -16.31 42.71 -11.13
N GLN A 558 -15.38 43.40 -10.49
CA GLN A 558 -14.44 44.31 -11.16
C GLN A 558 -13.52 43.57 -12.13
N ARG A 559 -13.07 42.36 -11.74
CA ARG A 559 -12.26 41.51 -12.63
C ARG A 559 -13.03 41.08 -13.87
N LYS A 560 -14.31 40.68 -13.72
CA LYS A 560 -15.20 40.37 -14.86
C LYS A 560 -15.44 41.57 -15.74
N ALA A 561 -15.74 42.72 -15.15
CA ALA A 561 -15.94 43.95 -15.92
C ALA A 561 -14.69 44.41 -16.71
N ARG A 562 -13.49 44.18 -16.14
CA ARG A 562 -12.22 44.42 -16.85
C ARG A 562 -11.98 43.42 -17.97
N ALA A 563 -12.38 42.16 -17.80
CA ALA A 563 -12.27 41.12 -18.81
C ALA A 563 -13.23 41.39 -19.98
N GLU A 564 -14.45 41.86 -19.71
CA GLU A 564 -15.46 42.26 -20.74
C GLU A 564 -15.04 43.51 -21.50
N THR A 565 -14.32 44.45 -20.88
CA THR A 565 -13.78 45.62 -21.56
C THR A 565 -12.56 45.33 -22.43
N GLN A 566 -11.85 44.23 -22.22
CA GLN A 566 -10.70 43.82 -23.03
C GLN A 566 -11.05 42.93 -24.24
N HIS A 567 -12.27 42.40 -24.29
CA HIS A 567 -12.79 41.67 -25.44
C HIS A 567 -14.22 42.17 -25.79
N PRO A 568 -14.36 43.21 -26.61
CA PRO A 568 -15.67 43.57 -27.12
C PRO A 568 -16.15 42.45 -28.08
N PRO A 569 -17.42 42.02 -27.99
CA PRO A 569 -17.94 40.99 -28.87
C PRO A 569 -17.92 41.49 -30.31
N SER A 570 -17.22 40.74 -31.19
CA SER A 570 -17.24 40.97 -32.62
C SER A 570 -18.68 40.82 -33.13
N ALA A 571 -19.18 41.89 -33.77
CA ALA A 571 -20.48 41.91 -34.40
C ALA A 571 -20.59 40.82 -35.47
N PHE A 572 -21.48 39.87 -35.27
CA PHE A 572 -21.95 38.97 -36.29
C PHE A 572 -23.01 39.70 -37.11
N GLN A 573 -22.77 39.81 -38.42
CA GLN A 573 -23.72 40.25 -39.40
C GLN A 573 -24.89 39.26 -39.50
N VAL A 574 -26.09 39.80 -39.44
CA VAL A 574 -27.34 39.08 -39.66
C VAL A 574 -27.56 39.00 -41.16
N GLU A 575 -27.67 37.80 -41.72
CA GLU A 575 -28.34 37.56 -42.99
C GLU A 575 -29.77 37.04 -42.74
N ASP A 576 -30.70 37.70 -43.35
CA ASP A 576 -32.14 37.46 -43.34
C ASP A 576 -32.52 36.07 -43.89
N GLY A 577 -33.43 35.40 -43.23
CA GLY A 577 -34.10 34.20 -43.73
C GLY A 577 -35.35 33.90 -42.92
N ALA A 578 -36.47 34.26 -43.48
CA ALA A 578 -37.83 34.16 -42.97
C ALA A 578 -38.29 32.74 -42.59
N GLY A 579 -39.22 32.68 -41.65
CA GLY A 579 -40.19 31.59 -41.61
C GLY A 579 -40.63 31.11 -40.22
N GLU A 580 -41.81 31.56 -39.82
CA GLU A 580 -42.89 30.89 -39.06
C GLU A 580 -42.75 30.46 -37.60
N GLU A 581 -43.52 31.17 -36.82
CA GLU A 581 -44.44 30.82 -35.72
C GLU A 581 -44.35 29.45 -35.06
N ALA A 582 -44.26 29.48 -33.71
CA ALA A 582 -45.31 28.98 -32.80
C ALA A 582 -44.90 29.10 -31.32
N ALA A 583 -45.73 29.87 -30.61
CA ALA A 583 -46.26 29.68 -29.26
C ALA A 583 -45.33 29.33 -28.08
N ALA A 584 -45.26 30.26 -27.14
CA ALA A 584 -45.03 30.06 -25.73
C ALA A 584 -46.19 29.28 -25.07
N PRO A 585 -46.02 28.68 -23.89
CA PRO A 585 -46.34 29.41 -22.68
C PRO A 585 -45.40 29.18 -21.47
N GLY A 586 -45.44 30.21 -20.67
CA GLY A 586 -44.81 30.40 -19.40
C GLY A 586 -45.06 29.35 -18.29
N ALA A 587 -44.17 29.32 -17.36
CA ALA A 587 -44.43 28.87 -15.99
C ALA A 587 -43.59 29.69 -15.02
N GLU A 588 -44.33 30.31 -14.18
CA GLU A 588 -43.95 31.18 -13.07
C GLU A 588 -43.08 30.44 -12.02
N SER A 589 -42.20 31.22 -11.47
CA SER A 589 -41.49 30.97 -10.21
C SER A 589 -42.46 30.99 -9.02
N GLN A 590 -42.42 29.97 -8.19
CA GLN A 590 -42.92 30.07 -6.81
C GLN A 590 -41.88 29.53 -5.84
N LEU A 591 -41.41 30.43 -4.97
CA LEU A 591 -40.80 30.19 -3.70
C LEU A 591 -41.82 29.58 -2.72
N PRO A 592 -41.45 28.69 -1.84
CA PRO A 592 -42.20 28.44 -0.63
C PRO A 592 -41.64 29.26 0.55
N LYS A 593 -42.59 29.90 1.20
CA LYS A 593 -42.48 30.58 2.49
C LYS A 593 -42.47 29.57 3.63
N ASP A 594 -41.87 30.05 4.71
CA ASP A 594 -41.86 29.58 6.10
C ASP A 594 -43.19 29.00 6.62
N GLY A 595 -43.05 28.02 7.48
CA GLY A 595 -44.11 27.50 8.36
C GLY A 595 -43.51 26.71 9.52
N GLU A 596 -43.68 27.30 10.66
CA GLU A 596 -43.32 26.90 12.02
C GLU A 596 -43.97 25.61 12.52
N GLU A 597 -43.29 25.03 13.54
CA GLU A 597 -43.81 24.30 14.73
C GLU A 597 -44.50 22.92 14.49
N GLU A 598 -44.03 21.89 15.13
CA GLU A 598 -44.47 21.44 16.48
C GLU A 598 -43.67 20.19 16.92
N GLU A 599 -43.35 20.19 18.18
CA GLU A 599 -42.92 19.07 19.01
C GLU A 599 -43.96 17.94 19.00
N GLU A 600 -43.53 16.70 19.12
CA GLU A 600 -44.06 15.72 20.08
C GLU A 600 -43.26 14.40 20.10
N ASP A 601 -42.75 14.16 21.24
CA ASP A 601 -42.51 12.96 22.05
C ASP A 601 -42.86 11.55 21.52
N ALA A 602 -41.99 10.66 22.03
CA ALA A 602 -42.24 9.31 22.54
C ALA A 602 -42.02 8.10 21.59
N ALA A 603 -41.10 7.37 22.00
CA ALA A 603 -40.90 5.95 22.35
C ALA A 603 -39.57 5.38 21.89
#